data_3425ec7eb9b766fd9c87b76ee7527a3d
#
_entry.id   3425ec7eb9b766fd9c87b76ee7527a3d
#
_cell.length_a   1.000
_cell.length_b   1.000
_cell.length_c   1.000
_cell.angle_alpha   90.00
_cell.angle_beta   90.00
_cell.angle_gamma   90.00
#
_symmetry.space_group_name_H-M   'P 1'
#
loop_
_entity.id
_entity.type
_entity.pdbx_description
1 polymer ?
#
loop_
_entity_poly.entity_id
_entity_poly.type
_entity_poly.pdbx_seq_one_letter_code
_entity_poly.pdbx_strand_id
1 'polypeptide(L)'
;MGKAYTPNIKSDKGKNLTKYVAEFVKKNKYNKIPKNVVELAKKHILDGFGLALSGSVARTGDYLFKHIKQNSAKGRATVIGSKMKVTSRFA
;
A
#
# COMPACT_ATOMS: atom_id res chain seq x y z
N MET A 1 11.09 21.69 13.69
CA MET A 1 10.49 20.41 13.26
C MET A 1 9.30 20.10 14.17
N GLY A 2 8.10 20.16 13.66
CA GLY A 2 6.90 19.78 14.42
C GLY A 2 6.94 18.29 14.74
N LYS A 3 6.68 17.91 16.01
CA LYS A 3 6.56 16.52 16.43
C LYS A 3 5.43 15.84 15.61
N ALA A 4 5.68 14.60 15.14
CA ALA A 4 4.63 13.77 14.56
C ALA A 4 3.47 13.63 15.55
N TYR A 5 2.24 13.68 15.04
CA TYR A 5 1.07 13.48 15.88
C TYR A 5 1.06 12.04 16.40
N THR A 6 1.22 11.87 17.71
CA THR A 6 1.03 10.60 18.39
C THR A 6 -0.25 10.70 19.20
N PRO A 7 -1.29 9.99 18.83
CA PRO A 7 -2.54 10.01 19.55
C PRO A 7 -2.43 9.28 20.89
N ASN A 8 -3.17 9.76 21.89
CA ASN A 8 -3.22 9.13 23.20
C ASN A 8 -4.14 7.89 23.18
N ILE A 9 -3.55 6.70 23.04
CA ILE A 9 -4.28 5.43 22.95
C ILE A 9 -4.91 5.01 24.31
N LYS A 10 -4.49 5.62 25.42
CA LYS A 10 -4.88 5.17 26.76
C LYS A 10 -6.32 5.51 27.15
N SER A 11 -6.99 6.42 26.45
CA SER A 11 -8.31 6.93 26.88
C SER A 11 -9.51 6.30 26.19
N ASP A 12 -9.32 5.49 25.14
CA ASP A 12 -10.46 4.97 24.38
C ASP A 12 -10.28 3.48 24.07
N LYS A 13 -10.67 2.62 25.01
CA LYS A 13 -10.62 1.16 24.92
C LYS A 13 -11.40 0.64 23.68
N GLY A 14 -10.80 0.78 22.50
CA GLY A 14 -11.31 0.21 21.26
C GLY A 14 -12.52 0.89 20.62
N LYS A 15 -13.08 1.92 21.25
CA LYS A 15 -14.17 2.71 20.67
C LYS A 15 -13.59 3.71 19.64
N ASN A 16 -14.02 3.60 18.38
CA ASN A 16 -13.64 4.50 17.29
C ASN A 16 -12.22 4.34 16.71
N LEU A 17 -11.69 3.12 16.65
CA LEU A 17 -10.38 2.85 16.02
C LEU A 17 -10.31 3.41 14.59
N THR A 18 -11.36 3.27 13.80
CA THR A 18 -11.45 3.80 12.43
C THR A 18 -11.31 5.32 12.40
N LYS A 19 -12.01 6.01 13.31
CA LYS A 19 -11.90 7.48 13.44
C LYS A 19 -10.49 7.89 13.83
N TYR A 20 -9.89 7.18 14.78
CA TYR A 20 -8.52 7.38 15.21
C TYR A 20 -7.52 7.28 14.06
N VAL A 21 -7.60 6.20 13.27
CA VAL A 21 -6.72 6.00 12.12
C VAL A 21 -6.93 7.09 11.07
N ALA A 22 -8.17 7.45 10.78
CA ALA A 22 -8.49 8.51 9.82
C ALA A 22 -7.95 9.88 10.26
N GLU A 23 -8.07 10.21 11.55
CA GLU A 23 -7.50 11.44 12.10
C GLU A 23 -5.97 11.44 12.10
N PHE A 24 -5.34 10.30 12.41
CA PHE A 24 -3.91 10.14 12.34
C PHE A 24 -3.40 10.41 10.90
N VAL A 25 -4.01 9.78 9.91
CA VAL A 25 -3.63 9.98 8.49
C VAL A 25 -3.84 11.43 8.07
N LYS A 26 -4.99 12.04 8.42
CA LYS A 26 -5.33 13.41 8.05
C LYS A 26 -4.39 14.45 8.69
N LYS A 27 -3.99 14.24 9.93
CA LYS A 27 -3.15 15.18 10.71
C LYS A 27 -1.66 15.06 10.40
N ASN A 28 -1.20 13.89 9.94
CA ASN A 28 0.19 13.70 9.57
C ASN A 28 0.43 14.15 8.12
N LYS A 29 1.31 15.13 7.94
CA LYS A 29 1.75 15.62 6.64
C LYS A 29 3.19 15.16 6.38
N TYR A 30 3.56 15.00 5.12
CA TYR A 30 4.88 14.53 4.72
C TYR A 30 6.03 15.28 5.40
N ASN A 31 5.94 16.61 5.49
CA ASN A 31 6.95 17.45 6.12
C ASN A 31 7.09 17.27 7.64
N LYS A 32 6.15 16.56 8.27
CA LYS A 32 6.18 16.22 9.70
C LYS A 32 6.73 14.81 9.98
N ILE A 33 6.93 14.01 8.94
CA ILE A 33 7.48 12.67 9.08
C ILE A 33 9.00 12.77 9.30
N PRO A 34 9.55 12.14 10.36
CA PRO A 34 10.98 12.13 10.58
C PRO A 34 11.75 11.56 9.39
N LYS A 35 12.90 12.15 9.08
CA LYS A 35 13.68 11.80 7.89
C LYS A 35 14.09 10.31 7.84
N ASN A 36 14.47 9.75 9.00
CA ASN A 36 14.80 8.33 9.12
C ASN A 36 13.59 7.42 8.81
N VAL A 37 12.37 7.83 9.17
CA VAL A 37 11.14 7.09 8.85
C VAL A 37 10.84 7.14 7.35
N VAL A 38 11.06 8.29 6.70
CA VAL A 38 10.92 8.42 5.24
C VAL A 38 11.91 7.50 4.52
N GLU A 39 13.18 7.47 4.94
CA GLU A 39 14.18 6.58 4.33
C GLU A 39 13.85 5.10 4.55
N LEU A 40 13.35 4.74 5.72
CA LEU A 40 12.89 3.38 5.98
C LEU A 40 11.68 3.01 5.10
N ALA A 41 10.71 3.91 4.97
CA ALA A 41 9.54 3.72 4.11
C ALA A 41 9.92 3.49 2.64
N LYS A 42 10.90 4.24 2.11
CA LYS A 42 11.42 4.03 0.75
C LYS A 42 11.98 2.63 0.56
N LYS A 43 12.74 2.11 1.54
CA LYS A 43 13.27 0.75 1.50
C LYS A 43 12.17 -0.30 1.50
N HIS A 44 11.12 -0.12 2.32
CA HIS A 44 9.98 -1.03 2.35
C HIS A 44 9.18 -1.01 1.04
N ILE A 45 9.00 0.16 0.44
CA ILE A 45 8.34 0.27 -0.88
C ILE A 45 9.16 -0.45 -1.94
N LEU A 46 10.47 -0.24 -1.98
CA LEU A 46 11.37 -0.92 -2.91
C LEU A 46 11.34 -2.45 -2.74
N ASP A 47 11.37 -2.92 -1.51
CA ASP A 47 11.24 -4.34 -1.17
C ASP A 47 9.90 -4.91 -1.64
N GLY A 48 8.79 -4.20 -1.40
CA GLY A 48 7.47 -4.58 -1.88
C GLY A 48 7.39 -4.73 -3.40
N PHE A 49 7.99 -3.81 -4.15
CA PHE A 49 8.08 -3.94 -5.60
C PHE A 49 8.95 -5.13 -6.04
N GLY A 50 10.07 -5.37 -5.37
CA GLY A 50 10.91 -6.54 -5.61
C GLY A 50 10.15 -7.85 -5.39
N LEU A 51 9.40 -7.95 -4.31
CA LEU A 51 8.55 -9.10 -4.01
C LEU A 51 7.44 -9.29 -5.06
N ALA A 52 6.79 -8.21 -5.49
CA ALA A 52 5.76 -8.26 -6.53
C ALA A 52 6.33 -8.77 -7.88
N LEU A 53 7.49 -8.26 -8.29
CA LEU A 53 8.17 -8.71 -9.51
C LEU A 53 8.61 -10.17 -9.40
N SER A 54 9.19 -10.58 -8.30
CA SER A 54 9.59 -11.96 -8.04
C SER A 54 8.38 -12.89 -8.04
N GLY A 55 7.30 -12.50 -7.38
CA GLY A 55 6.04 -13.26 -7.33
C GLY A 55 5.38 -13.42 -8.71
N SER A 56 5.55 -12.44 -9.60
CA SER A 56 4.95 -12.47 -10.94
C SER A 56 5.48 -13.61 -11.81
N VAL A 57 6.71 -14.07 -11.60
CA VAL A 57 7.33 -15.18 -12.32
C VAL A 57 7.22 -16.52 -11.58
N ALA A 58 6.64 -16.51 -10.38
CA ALA A 58 6.37 -17.73 -9.62
C ALA A 58 5.10 -18.42 -10.11
N ARG A 59 4.95 -19.71 -9.79
CA ARG A 59 3.76 -20.51 -10.14
C ARG A 59 2.45 -19.87 -9.68
N THR A 60 2.46 -19.22 -8.53
CA THR A 60 1.30 -18.46 -8.02
C THR A 60 0.94 -17.29 -8.92
N GLY A 61 1.94 -16.63 -9.54
CA GLY A 61 1.74 -15.55 -10.50
C GLY A 61 0.94 -16.00 -11.71
N ASP A 62 1.21 -17.20 -12.25
CA ASP A 62 0.47 -17.76 -13.37
C ASP A 62 -1.04 -17.93 -13.08
N TYR A 63 -1.37 -18.40 -11.88
CA TYR A 63 -2.78 -18.53 -11.46
C TYR A 63 -3.45 -17.17 -11.32
N LEU A 64 -2.76 -16.19 -10.73
CA LEU A 64 -3.27 -14.83 -10.59
C LEU A 64 -3.48 -14.16 -11.96
N PHE A 65 -2.54 -14.29 -12.88
CA PHE A 65 -2.68 -13.74 -14.23
C PHE A 65 -3.85 -14.36 -14.99
N LYS A 66 -4.06 -15.67 -14.87
CA LYS A 66 -5.24 -16.33 -15.45
C LYS A 66 -6.54 -15.80 -14.85
N HIS A 67 -6.59 -15.67 -13.54
CA HIS A 67 -7.76 -15.13 -12.84
C HIS A 67 -8.08 -13.69 -13.27
N ILE A 68 -7.06 -12.83 -13.31
CA ILE A 68 -7.19 -11.44 -13.77
C ILE A 68 -7.70 -11.41 -15.21
N LYS A 69 -7.13 -12.21 -16.09
CA LYS A 69 -7.50 -12.27 -17.51
C LYS A 69 -8.95 -12.68 -17.73
N GLN A 70 -9.47 -13.57 -16.89
CA GLN A 70 -10.85 -14.06 -16.97
C GLN A 70 -11.88 -13.12 -16.35
N ASN A 71 -11.49 -12.36 -15.33
CA ASN A 71 -12.44 -11.60 -14.48
C ASN A 71 -12.32 -10.09 -14.58
N SER A 72 -11.22 -9.57 -15.17
CA SER A 72 -11.02 -8.12 -15.25
C SER A 72 -11.51 -7.54 -16.57
N ALA A 73 -11.97 -6.29 -16.48
CA ALA A 73 -12.22 -5.46 -17.67
C ALA A 73 -10.94 -4.69 -18.06
N LYS A 74 -10.88 -4.27 -19.32
CA LYS A 74 -9.82 -3.38 -19.83
C LYS A 74 -9.80 -2.07 -19.02
N GLY A 75 -8.63 -1.63 -18.63
CA GLY A 75 -8.44 -0.43 -17.83
C GLY A 75 -7.10 0.25 -18.08
N ARG A 76 -6.71 1.16 -17.20
CA ARG A 76 -5.48 1.94 -17.30
C ARG A 76 -4.39 1.51 -16.31
N ALA A 77 -4.73 0.70 -15.33
CA ALA A 77 -3.78 0.22 -14.32
C ALA A 77 -2.95 -0.94 -14.86
N THR A 78 -1.65 -0.91 -14.59
CA THR A 78 -0.72 -1.97 -15.03
C THR A 78 -0.62 -3.05 -13.97
N VAL A 79 -0.77 -4.31 -14.37
CA VAL A 79 -0.47 -5.45 -13.50
C VAL A 79 1.06 -5.63 -13.45
N ILE A 80 1.63 -5.55 -12.25
CA ILE A 80 3.09 -5.65 -12.04
C ILE A 80 3.62 -6.98 -12.61
N GLY A 81 4.72 -6.91 -13.34
CA GLY A 81 5.34 -8.08 -13.99
C GLY A 81 4.68 -8.51 -15.31
N SER A 82 3.71 -7.73 -15.81
CA SER A 82 3.05 -8.02 -17.09
C SER A 82 2.81 -6.76 -17.93
N LYS A 83 2.37 -6.97 -19.18
CA LYS A 83 1.90 -5.89 -20.07
C LYS A 83 0.39 -5.64 -19.96
N MET A 84 -0.31 -6.35 -19.07
CA MET A 84 -1.76 -6.24 -18.92
C MET A 84 -2.16 -4.88 -18.37
N LYS A 85 -3.18 -4.28 -19.01
CA LYS A 85 -3.86 -3.06 -18.57
C LYS A 85 -5.29 -3.42 -18.17
N VAL A 86 -5.59 -3.27 -16.91
CA VAL A 86 -6.86 -3.68 -16.30
C VAL A 86 -7.43 -2.55 -15.44
N THR A 87 -8.64 -2.74 -14.94
CA THR A 87 -9.19 -1.82 -13.94
C THR A 87 -8.34 -1.86 -12.65
N SER A 88 -8.24 -0.74 -11.93
CA SER A 88 -7.40 -0.61 -10.72
C SER A 88 -7.73 -1.64 -9.63
N ARG A 89 -8.93 -2.18 -9.64
CA ARG A 89 -9.35 -3.24 -8.70
C ARG A 89 -8.54 -4.54 -8.88
N PHE A 90 -8.05 -4.80 -10.07
CA PHE A 90 -7.36 -6.05 -10.43
C PHE A 90 -5.86 -5.87 -10.75
N ALA A 91 -5.36 -4.65 -10.63
CA ALA A 91 -3.94 -4.37 -10.88
C ALA A 91 -3.06 -4.62 -9.66
#